data_94e90dd7338efa838e557981b6dbcc7b
#
_entry.id   94e90dd7338efa838e557981b6dbcc7b
#
_cell.length_a   1.000
_cell.length_b   1.000
_cell.length_c   1.000
_cell.angle_alpha   90.00
_cell.angle_beta   90.00
_cell.angle_gamma   90.00
#
_symmetry.space_group_name_H-M   'P 1'
#
loop_
_entity.id
_entity.type
_entity.pdbx_description
1 polymer ?
#
loop_
_entity_poly.entity_id
_entity_poly.type
_entity_poly.pdbx_seq_one_letter_code
_entity_poly.pdbx_strand_id
1 'polypeptide(L)'
;MAAVATPGALERARVALRGDDFRTLFAIRIVGQGGDGFFTVALFASVVFNPSEHSTTFGLFKAALITALPFTLLGPFVGVFIDRWRRRRILAYAPLLKVALVGSVLFNPTAHAIPFYVGALAVISINRFYLATASAVVPRLVPSDDLLIANSLATVGGTLALLVGFFLGGQLADASGSGPVVAVAALAWLGATLLALRLGSDLAPLTIPEPDELLRHQLRRVFVELSDGASTLLRTPRAIGPITAISIDSMGQGIILTVAAVVFREQFKEGVGSYSNLVGAGGVGVLMGIVTVGWLEERWSKERIIAGAFVVGGCALLGAALYLRGWTILVASFVVGLAFAWKKVPVDTIVQGSLPDGYRGRVFSVYDVVYNVARILAAALVIPLVPALGTHGTVALVSLVFIAWAPVLPRWIGGIADVRIVFSEGARAEEWPHAVRWGAAEESVEVLKTWLEERNGVRRRCFRLSLRDGTVLDVSRPDAGGVWTVDRERDDQRTLP
;
A
#
# COMPACT_ATOMS: atom_id res chain seq x y z
N MET A 1 -29.43 22.91 23.12
CA MET A 1 -28.66 22.69 21.91
C MET A 1 -28.72 21.21 21.61
N ALA A 2 -29.48 20.78 20.60
CA ALA A 2 -29.56 19.38 20.20
C ALA A 2 -28.21 18.97 19.61
N ALA A 3 -27.61 17.90 20.13
CA ALA A 3 -26.43 17.28 19.55
C ALA A 3 -26.78 16.81 18.12
N VAL A 4 -26.24 17.47 17.11
CA VAL A 4 -26.34 17.04 15.72
C VAL A 4 -25.60 15.70 15.64
N ALA A 5 -26.35 14.60 15.51
CA ALA A 5 -25.80 13.29 15.32
C ALA A 5 -24.88 13.32 14.07
N THR A 6 -23.60 12.96 14.24
CA THR A 6 -22.68 12.88 13.10
C THR A 6 -23.19 11.84 12.11
N PRO A 7 -23.42 12.20 10.83
CA PRO A 7 -23.97 11.30 9.83
C PRO A 7 -23.09 10.05 9.68
N GLY A 8 -23.71 8.88 9.57
CA GLY A 8 -23.02 7.62 9.41
C GLY A 8 -22.17 7.56 8.12
N ALA A 9 -21.17 6.66 8.06
CA ALA A 9 -20.27 6.56 6.92
C ALA A 9 -21.00 6.36 5.57
N LEU A 10 -22.10 5.61 5.55
CA LEU A 10 -22.95 5.42 4.35
C LEU A 10 -23.65 6.72 3.92
N GLU A 11 -24.07 7.53 4.86
CA GLU A 11 -24.73 8.80 4.56
C GLU A 11 -23.74 9.80 3.98
N ARG A 12 -22.54 9.90 4.55
CA ARG A 12 -21.46 10.73 4.01
C ARG A 12 -21.00 10.25 2.63
N ALA A 13 -20.93 8.94 2.39
CA ALA A 13 -20.65 8.39 1.07
C ALA A 13 -21.71 8.80 0.03
N ARG A 14 -23.00 8.77 0.42
CA ARG A 14 -24.10 9.26 -0.42
C ARG A 14 -23.99 10.77 -0.68
N VAL A 15 -23.59 11.56 0.32
CA VAL A 15 -23.39 13.01 0.17
C VAL A 15 -22.25 13.30 -0.79
N ALA A 16 -21.11 12.61 -0.67
CA ALA A 16 -19.99 12.76 -1.59
C ALA A 16 -20.40 12.43 -3.05
N LEU A 17 -21.20 11.38 -3.25
CA LEU A 17 -21.70 10.97 -4.59
C LEU A 17 -22.81 11.89 -5.15
N ARG A 18 -23.34 12.86 -4.39
CA ARG A 18 -24.28 13.86 -4.93
C ARG A 18 -23.59 14.89 -5.82
N GLY A 19 -22.30 15.14 -5.61
CA GLY A 19 -21.53 16.05 -6.46
C GLY A 19 -21.32 15.42 -7.86
N ASP A 20 -21.83 16.10 -8.92
CA ASP A 20 -21.78 15.59 -10.29
C ASP A 20 -20.34 15.32 -10.77
N ASP A 21 -19.42 16.22 -10.44
CA ASP A 21 -18.02 16.08 -10.82
C ASP A 21 -17.31 14.96 -10.06
N PHE A 22 -17.60 14.79 -8.75
CA PHE A 22 -17.03 13.66 -8.00
C PHE A 22 -17.62 12.32 -8.47
N ARG A 23 -18.93 12.26 -8.74
CA ARG A 23 -19.56 11.07 -9.33
C ARG A 23 -18.93 10.71 -10.67
N THR A 24 -18.69 11.73 -11.53
CA THR A 24 -18.02 11.55 -12.82
C THR A 24 -16.58 11.05 -12.63
N LEU A 25 -15.79 11.63 -11.72
CA LEU A 25 -14.44 11.16 -11.38
C LEU A 25 -14.45 9.72 -10.87
N PHE A 26 -15.42 9.39 -10.01
CA PHE A 26 -15.58 8.03 -9.49
C PHE A 26 -15.87 7.03 -10.63
N ALA A 27 -16.77 7.36 -11.55
CA ALA A 27 -17.06 6.55 -12.73
C ALA A 27 -15.84 6.40 -13.65
N ILE A 28 -15.10 7.48 -13.89
CA ILE A 28 -13.83 7.47 -14.64
C ILE A 28 -12.86 6.48 -14.02
N ARG A 29 -12.76 6.47 -12.69
CA ARG A 29 -11.84 5.60 -11.95
C ARG A 29 -12.28 4.13 -12.01
N ILE A 30 -13.57 3.85 -11.82
CA ILE A 30 -14.13 2.49 -11.93
C ILE A 30 -13.89 1.91 -13.32
N VAL A 31 -14.30 2.64 -14.37
CA VAL A 31 -14.18 2.18 -15.76
C VAL A 31 -12.71 2.04 -16.17
N GLY A 32 -11.88 3.05 -15.83
CA GLY A 32 -10.45 3.03 -16.16
C GLY A 32 -9.70 1.89 -15.49
N GLN A 33 -9.88 1.70 -14.17
CA GLN A 33 -9.23 0.61 -13.43
C GLN A 33 -9.80 -0.77 -13.78
N GLY A 34 -11.09 -0.87 -14.14
CA GLY A 34 -11.64 -2.08 -14.71
C GLY A 34 -10.90 -2.48 -15.99
N GLY A 35 -10.69 -1.53 -16.91
CA GLY A 35 -9.86 -1.72 -18.11
C GLY A 35 -8.42 -2.12 -17.78
N ASP A 36 -7.81 -1.54 -16.74
CA ASP A 36 -6.47 -1.92 -16.28
C ASP A 36 -6.41 -3.37 -15.79
N GLY A 37 -7.48 -3.86 -15.16
CA GLY A 37 -7.62 -5.27 -14.76
C GLY A 37 -7.63 -6.21 -15.96
N PHE A 38 -8.46 -5.91 -16.98
CA PHE A 38 -8.48 -6.67 -18.25
C PHE A 38 -7.11 -6.65 -18.92
N PHE A 39 -6.46 -5.49 -19.03
CA PHE A 39 -5.13 -5.39 -19.66
C PHE A 39 -4.08 -6.20 -18.89
N THR A 40 -4.08 -6.13 -17.54
CA THR A 40 -3.10 -6.83 -16.73
C THR A 40 -3.21 -8.35 -16.93
N VAL A 41 -4.40 -8.90 -16.93
CA VAL A 41 -4.58 -10.33 -17.18
C VAL A 41 -4.28 -10.73 -18.60
N ALA A 42 -4.56 -9.88 -19.60
CA ALA A 42 -4.16 -10.13 -20.98
C ALA A 42 -2.65 -10.17 -21.15
N LEU A 43 -1.92 -9.30 -20.42
CA LEU A 43 -0.46 -9.33 -20.36
C LEU A 43 0.04 -10.64 -19.75
N PHE A 44 -0.54 -11.11 -18.64
CA PHE A 44 -0.20 -12.40 -18.05
C PHE A 44 -0.55 -13.56 -18.97
N ALA A 45 -1.69 -13.55 -19.64
CA ALA A 45 -2.07 -14.54 -20.63
C ALA A 45 -1.04 -14.64 -21.76
N SER A 46 -0.58 -13.49 -22.28
CA SER A 46 0.36 -13.42 -23.40
C SER A 46 1.80 -13.79 -23.02
N VAL A 47 2.24 -13.46 -21.81
CA VAL A 47 3.65 -13.65 -21.39
C VAL A 47 3.83 -14.94 -20.61
N VAL A 48 2.91 -15.25 -19.69
CA VAL A 48 3.06 -16.36 -18.75
C VAL A 48 2.33 -17.61 -19.21
N PHE A 49 1.10 -17.45 -19.71
CA PHE A 49 0.22 -18.57 -20.08
C PHE A 49 0.21 -18.88 -21.59
N ASN A 50 1.11 -18.29 -22.38
CA ASN A 50 1.22 -18.57 -23.80
C ASN A 50 1.78 -19.99 -24.04
N PRO A 51 1.03 -20.90 -24.73
CA PRO A 51 1.46 -22.28 -24.97
C PRO A 51 2.71 -22.40 -25.84
N SER A 52 2.95 -21.40 -26.72
CA SER A 52 4.08 -21.41 -27.67
C SER A 52 5.41 -21.06 -27.00
N GLU A 53 5.41 -20.59 -25.74
CA GLU A 53 6.63 -20.33 -25.00
C GLU A 53 6.89 -21.40 -23.93
N HIS A 54 8.11 -21.90 -23.92
CA HIS A 54 8.64 -22.56 -22.72
C HIS A 54 8.80 -21.46 -21.65
N SER A 55 7.80 -21.34 -20.76
CA SER A 55 7.88 -20.39 -19.66
C SER A 55 8.99 -20.82 -18.72
N THR A 56 10.13 -20.26 -18.95
CA THR A 56 11.16 -20.26 -17.95
C THR A 56 10.72 -19.32 -16.81
N THR A 57 11.11 -19.63 -15.58
CA THR A 57 11.03 -18.70 -14.42
C THR A 57 11.53 -17.30 -14.78
N PHE A 58 12.38 -17.18 -15.79
CA PHE A 58 12.84 -15.90 -16.34
C PHE A 58 11.74 -15.11 -17.08
N GLY A 59 10.80 -15.78 -17.76
CA GLY A 59 9.62 -15.10 -18.36
C GLY A 59 8.73 -14.48 -17.29
N LEU A 60 8.50 -15.17 -16.17
CA LEU A 60 7.78 -14.66 -15.01
C LEU A 60 8.48 -13.46 -14.34
N PHE A 61 9.81 -13.52 -14.24
CA PHE A 61 10.61 -12.38 -13.76
C PHE A 61 10.44 -11.16 -14.66
N LYS A 62 10.48 -11.32 -16.00
CA LYS A 62 10.23 -10.23 -16.94
C LYS A 62 8.84 -9.62 -16.74
N ALA A 63 7.79 -10.44 -16.59
CA ALA A 63 6.43 -9.96 -16.36
C ALA A 63 6.32 -9.18 -15.04
N ALA A 64 6.92 -9.68 -13.97
CA ALA A 64 6.97 -9.00 -12.68
C ALA A 64 7.76 -7.67 -12.76
N LEU A 65 8.88 -7.66 -13.47
CA LEU A 65 9.69 -6.45 -13.67
C LEU A 65 8.89 -5.38 -14.41
N ILE A 66 8.20 -5.74 -15.50
CA ILE A 66 7.39 -4.81 -16.30
C ILE A 66 6.27 -4.21 -15.45
N THR A 67 5.63 -5.02 -14.61
CA THR A 67 4.53 -4.54 -13.77
C THR A 67 4.98 -3.67 -12.59
N ALA A 68 6.13 -3.96 -11.98
CA ALA A 68 6.60 -3.27 -10.78
C ALA A 68 7.54 -2.08 -11.05
N LEU A 69 8.32 -2.12 -12.15
CA LEU A 69 9.32 -1.11 -12.48
C LEU A 69 8.77 0.32 -12.58
N PRO A 70 7.63 0.57 -13.25
CA PRO A 70 7.06 1.91 -13.33
C PRO A 70 6.65 2.49 -11.97
N PHE A 71 6.16 1.64 -11.07
CA PHE A 71 5.80 2.08 -9.72
C PHE A 71 7.02 2.45 -8.89
N THR A 72 8.13 1.75 -9.08
CA THR A 72 9.39 2.01 -8.39
C THR A 72 10.11 3.25 -8.93
N LEU A 73 10.26 3.33 -10.26
CA LEU A 73 11.07 4.38 -10.89
C LEU A 73 10.28 5.69 -11.08
N LEU A 74 9.03 5.59 -11.55
CA LEU A 74 8.25 6.79 -11.89
C LEU A 74 7.45 7.31 -10.70
N GLY A 75 7.13 6.47 -9.72
CA GLY A 75 6.30 6.83 -8.57
C GLY A 75 6.68 8.17 -7.93
N PRO A 76 7.93 8.39 -7.51
CA PRO A 76 8.37 9.64 -6.88
C PRO A 76 8.31 10.86 -7.79
N PHE A 77 8.44 10.67 -9.11
CA PHE A 77 8.52 11.77 -10.09
C PHE A 77 7.17 12.20 -10.65
N VAL A 78 6.13 11.41 -10.45
CA VAL A 78 4.79 11.65 -11.03
C VAL A 78 4.24 13.03 -10.62
N GLY A 79 4.45 13.45 -9.37
CA GLY A 79 3.99 14.73 -8.85
C GLY A 79 4.49 15.92 -9.66
N VAL A 80 5.79 15.92 -10.02
CA VAL A 80 6.42 17.00 -10.81
C VAL A 80 5.70 17.26 -12.14
N PHE A 81 5.23 16.21 -12.79
CA PHE A 81 4.54 16.33 -14.08
C PHE A 81 3.06 16.68 -13.91
N ILE A 82 2.38 16.12 -12.88
CA ILE A 82 0.95 16.40 -12.61
C ILE A 82 0.73 17.87 -12.26
N ASP A 83 1.67 18.50 -11.56
CA ASP A 83 1.53 19.89 -11.14
C ASP A 83 1.70 20.87 -12.31
N ARG A 84 2.29 20.44 -13.43
CA ARG A 84 2.47 21.27 -14.64
C ARG A 84 1.30 21.21 -15.61
N TRP A 85 0.51 20.15 -15.60
CA TRP A 85 -0.52 19.91 -16.60
C TRP A 85 -1.93 20.06 -16.04
N ARG A 86 -2.86 20.50 -16.89
CA ARG A 86 -4.29 20.48 -16.54
C ARG A 86 -4.74 19.05 -16.28
N ARG A 87 -5.14 18.77 -15.05
CA ARG A 87 -5.48 17.40 -14.60
C ARG A 87 -6.58 16.76 -15.42
N ARG A 88 -7.58 17.55 -15.89
CA ARG A 88 -8.61 17.08 -16.82
C ARG A 88 -7.99 16.51 -18.11
N ARG A 89 -6.96 17.17 -18.67
CA ARG A 89 -6.28 16.66 -19.88
C ARG A 89 -5.59 15.34 -19.62
N ILE A 90 -4.92 15.17 -18.48
CA ILE A 90 -4.29 13.90 -18.12
C ILE A 90 -5.35 12.81 -18.00
N LEU A 91 -6.49 13.08 -17.32
CA LEU A 91 -7.57 12.10 -17.15
C LEU A 91 -8.22 11.69 -18.49
N ALA A 92 -8.24 12.58 -19.49
CA ALA A 92 -8.79 12.29 -20.81
C ALA A 92 -7.76 11.63 -21.74
N TYR A 93 -6.55 12.18 -21.82
CA TYR A 93 -5.56 11.73 -22.80
C TYR A 93 -4.76 10.49 -22.36
N ALA A 94 -4.56 10.26 -21.05
CA ALA A 94 -3.83 9.10 -20.58
C ALA A 94 -4.53 7.77 -20.98
N PRO A 95 -5.84 7.58 -20.75
CA PRO A 95 -6.53 6.38 -21.23
C PRO A 95 -6.53 6.27 -22.78
N LEU A 96 -6.69 7.39 -23.50
CA LEU A 96 -6.64 7.40 -24.96
C LEU A 96 -5.26 6.96 -25.49
N LEU A 97 -4.18 7.42 -24.86
CA LEU A 97 -2.82 7.01 -25.22
C LEU A 97 -2.59 5.52 -24.92
N LYS A 98 -3.17 4.97 -23.84
CA LYS A 98 -3.15 3.52 -23.57
C LYS A 98 -3.84 2.75 -24.73
N VAL A 99 -4.99 3.22 -25.22
CA VAL A 99 -5.69 2.61 -26.37
C VAL A 99 -4.79 2.60 -27.60
N ALA A 100 -4.14 3.72 -27.94
CA ALA A 100 -3.25 3.80 -29.10
C ALA A 100 -2.06 2.84 -28.98
N LEU A 101 -1.43 2.77 -27.79
CA LEU A 101 -0.31 1.87 -27.52
C LEU A 101 -0.72 0.39 -27.62
N VAL A 102 -1.87 0.04 -27.06
CA VAL A 102 -2.37 -1.33 -27.11
C VAL A 102 -2.74 -1.71 -28.53
N GLY A 103 -3.32 -0.79 -29.31
CA GLY A 103 -3.57 -1.00 -30.74
C GLY A 103 -2.29 -1.37 -31.49
N SER A 104 -1.19 -0.66 -31.25
CA SER A 104 0.10 -0.96 -31.88
C SER A 104 0.67 -2.33 -31.47
N VAL A 105 0.41 -2.77 -30.24
CA VAL A 105 0.84 -4.09 -29.71
C VAL A 105 0.00 -5.23 -30.32
N LEU A 106 -1.32 -5.02 -30.49
CA LEU A 106 -2.23 -6.01 -31.08
C LEU A 106 -1.90 -6.31 -32.57
N PHE A 107 -1.43 -5.30 -33.30
CA PHE A 107 -1.03 -5.47 -34.72
C PHE A 107 0.36 -6.11 -34.88
N ASN A 108 1.08 -6.36 -33.77
CA ASN A 108 2.39 -7.01 -33.81
C ASN A 108 2.29 -8.40 -33.15
N PRO A 109 2.07 -9.49 -33.93
CA PRO A 109 1.71 -10.81 -33.39
C PRO A 109 2.84 -11.54 -32.66
N THR A 110 4.05 -10.96 -32.59
CA THR A 110 5.19 -11.58 -31.89
C THR A 110 5.26 -11.05 -30.46
N ALA A 111 4.62 -11.75 -29.52
CA ALA A 111 4.65 -11.47 -28.09
C ALA A 111 6.06 -11.48 -27.45
N HIS A 112 7.11 -11.75 -28.24
CA HIS A 112 8.50 -11.86 -27.82
C HIS A 112 9.37 -10.70 -28.26
N ALA A 113 8.80 -9.80 -29.09
CA ALA A 113 9.55 -8.66 -29.57
C ALA A 113 9.68 -7.58 -28.48
N ILE A 114 10.86 -6.96 -28.40
CA ILE A 114 11.12 -5.81 -27.54
C ILE A 114 9.99 -4.76 -27.57
N PRO A 115 9.37 -4.45 -28.74
CA PRO A 115 8.25 -3.52 -28.82
C PRO A 115 7.03 -3.89 -27.97
N PHE A 116 6.72 -5.18 -27.81
CA PHE A 116 5.63 -5.64 -26.93
C PHE A 116 5.89 -5.26 -25.47
N TYR A 117 7.09 -5.57 -24.95
CA TYR A 117 7.47 -5.25 -23.57
C TYR A 117 7.57 -3.74 -23.33
N VAL A 118 8.08 -2.98 -24.29
CA VAL A 118 8.14 -1.52 -24.21
C VAL A 118 6.73 -0.93 -24.22
N GLY A 119 5.83 -1.42 -25.05
CA GLY A 119 4.43 -1.02 -25.11
C GLY A 119 3.71 -1.31 -23.78
N ALA A 120 3.86 -2.51 -23.24
CA ALA A 120 3.29 -2.88 -21.95
C ALA A 120 3.82 -1.99 -20.80
N LEU A 121 5.14 -1.77 -20.77
CA LEU A 121 5.78 -0.87 -19.82
C LEU A 121 5.23 0.55 -19.93
N ALA A 122 5.06 1.06 -21.16
CA ALA A 122 4.49 2.38 -21.41
C ALA A 122 3.04 2.49 -20.89
N VAL A 123 2.19 1.49 -21.17
CA VAL A 123 0.80 1.45 -20.68
C VAL A 123 0.76 1.50 -19.16
N ILE A 124 1.57 0.70 -18.47
CA ILE A 124 1.62 0.67 -17.02
C ILE A 124 2.19 1.99 -16.45
N SER A 125 3.18 2.58 -17.12
CA SER A 125 3.74 3.88 -16.76
C SER A 125 2.68 5.00 -16.85
N ILE A 126 1.92 5.05 -17.94
CA ILE A 126 0.83 6.01 -18.12
C ILE A 126 -0.25 5.79 -17.05
N ASN A 127 -0.51 4.53 -16.69
CA ASN A 127 -1.46 4.21 -15.63
C ASN A 127 -1.05 4.82 -14.28
N ARG A 128 0.24 4.84 -13.96
CA ARG A 128 0.73 5.48 -12.73
C ARG A 128 0.41 6.98 -12.70
N PHE A 129 0.63 7.70 -13.81
CA PHE A 129 0.24 9.12 -13.93
C PHE A 129 -1.26 9.33 -13.81
N TYR A 130 -2.05 8.47 -14.45
CA TYR A 130 -3.50 8.52 -14.40
C TYR A 130 -4.03 8.35 -12.98
N LEU A 131 -3.59 7.34 -12.24
CA LEU A 131 -4.03 7.06 -10.87
C LEU A 131 -3.64 8.18 -9.90
N ALA A 132 -2.42 8.68 -9.99
CA ALA A 132 -1.96 9.79 -9.15
C ALA A 132 -2.75 11.07 -9.44
N THR A 133 -3.03 11.36 -10.72
CA THR A 133 -3.88 12.50 -11.11
C THR A 133 -5.30 12.35 -10.58
N ALA A 134 -5.91 11.17 -10.70
CA ALA A 134 -7.25 10.91 -10.19
C ALA A 134 -7.34 11.13 -8.67
N SER A 135 -6.30 10.72 -7.91
CA SER A 135 -6.23 10.97 -6.47
C SER A 135 -6.03 12.45 -6.13
N ALA A 136 -5.19 13.17 -6.90
CA ALA A 136 -4.91 14.60 -6.71
C ALA A 136 -6.11 15.51 -7.05
N VAL A 137 -7.12 15.00 -7.75
CA VAL A 137 -8.34 15.76 -8.10
C VAL A 137 -9.40 15.69 -7.00
N VAL A 138 -9.46 14.61 -6.22
CA VAL A 138 -10.49 14.41 -5.18
C VAL A 138 -10.66 15.62 -4.24
N PRO A 139 -9.57 16.22 -3.67
CA PRO A 139 -9.70 17.35 -2.75
C PRO A 139 -10.32 18.62 -3.36
N ARG A 140 -10.47 18.67 -4.68
CA ARG A 140 -11.06 19.81 -5.39
C ARG A 140 -12.55 19.63 -5.68
N LEU A 141 -13.03 18.39 -5.53
CA LEU A 141 -14.40 18.03 -5.91
C LEU A 141 -15.30 17.78 -4.70
N VAL A 142 -14.72 17.64 -3.51
CA VAL A 142 -15.48 17.38 -2.26
C VAL A 142 -15.00 18.31 -1.14
N PRO A 143 -15.90 18.70 -0.21
CA PRO A 143 -15.54 19.45 0.99
C PRO A 143 -14.50 18.72 1.85
N SER A 144 -13.71 19.48 2.65
CA SER A 144 -12.69 18.96 3.54
C SER A 144 -13.18 17.86 4.48
N ASP A 145 -14.41 18.00 4.99
CA ASP A 145 -15.02 17.07 5.95
C ASP A 145 -15.35 15.71 5.34
N ASP A 146 -15.55 15.64 4.02
CA ASP A 146 -15.90 14.43 3.28
C ASP A 146 -14.68 13.79 2.55
N LEU A 147 -13.50 14.45 2.60
CA LEU A 147 -12.31 14.02 1.88
C LEU A 147 -11.88 12.58 2.20
N LEU A 148 -11.92 12.20 3.49
CA LEU A 148 -11.52 10.86 3.91
C LEU A 148 -12.41 9.80 3.27
N ILE A 149 -13.72 10.02 3.29
CA ILE A 149 -14.69 9.07 2.74
C ILE A 149 -14.63 9.06 1.22
N ALA A 150 -14.50 10.21 0.56
CA ALA A 150 -14.36 10.30 -0.88
C ALA A 150 -13.10 9.60 -1.39
N ASN A 151 -11.95 9.79 -0.73
CA ASN A 151 -10.70 9.10 -1.06
C ASN A 151 -10.82 7.58 -0.84
N SER A 152 -11.43 7.17 0.28
CA SER A 152 -11.65 5.75 0.57
C SER A 152 -12.55 5.11 -0.48
N LEU A 153 -13.69 5.75 -0.80
CA LEU A 153 -14.63 5.28 -1.81
C LEU A 153 -13.96 5.16 -3.18
N ALA A 154 -13.24 6.19 -3.61
CA ALA A 154 -12.54 6.22 -4.89
C ALA A 154 -11.44 5.13 -4.97
N THR A 155 -10.70 4.90 -3.88
CA THR A 155 -9.63 3.91 -3.83
C THR A 155 -10.18 2.49 -3.78
N VAL A 156 -11.10 2.20 -2.87
CA VAL A 156 -11.71 0.87 -2.73
C VAL A 156 -12.49 0.52 -3.99
N GLY A 157 -13.34 1.44 -4.49
CA GLY A 157 -14.11 1.21 -5.70
C GLY A 157 -13.23 0.93 -6.92
N GLY A 158 -12.16 1.72 -7.12
CA GLY A 158 -11.22 1.51 -8.20
C GLY A 158 -10.47 0.18 -8.09
N THR A 159 -10.01 -0.19 -6.88
CA THR A 159 -9.36 -1.48 -6.64
C THR A 159 -10.31 -2.65 -6.90
N LEU A 160 -11.56 -2.55 -6.46
CA LEU A 160 -12.59 -3.56 -6.77
C LEU A 160 -12.81 -3.69 -8.27
N ALA A 161 -12.91 -2.57 -9.00
CA ALA A 161 -13.08 -2.60 -10.45
C ALA A 161 -11.89 -3.26 -11.16
N LEU A 162 -10.65 -3.01 -10.69
CA LEU A 162 -9.45 -3.68 -11.19
C LEU A 162 -9.51 -5.18 -10.95
N LEU A 163 -9.87 -5.62 -9.74
CA LEU A 163 -9.97 -7.04 -9.39
C LEU A 163 -11.06 -7.74 -10.19
N VAL A 164 -12.23 -7.10 -10.35
CA VAL A 164 -13.33 -7.62 -11.18
C VAL A 164 -12.90 -7.70 -12.64
N GLY A 165 -12.24 -6.67 -13.18
CA GLY A 165 -11.69 -6.66 -14.53
C GLY A 165 -10.65 -7.77 -14.74
N PHE A 166 -9.77 -7.98 -13.77
CA PHE A 166 -8.76 -9.05 -13.79
C PHE A 166 -9.43 -10.43 -13.77
N PHE A 167 -10.42 -10.64 -12.89
CA PHE A 167 -11.17 -11.90 -12.80
C PHE A 167 -11.94 -12.21 -14.09
N LEU A 168 -12.80 -11.28 -14.55
CA LEU A 168 -13.60 -11.47 -15.76
C LEU A 168 -12.73 -11.59 -17.02
N GLY A 169 -11.64 -10.80 -17.06
CA GLY A 169 -10.67 -10.87 -18.13
C GLY A 169 -9.96 -12.22 -18.21
N GLY A 170 -9.68 -12.87 -17.08
CA GLY A 170 -9.11 -14.21 -17.04
C GLY A 170 -10.04 -15.25 -17.62
N GLN A 171 -11.33 -15.22 -17.23
CA GLN A 171 -12.34 -16.13 -17.80
C GLN A 171 -12.51 -15.92 -19.30
N LEU A 172 -12.52 -14.65 -19.74
CA LEU A 172 -12.62 -14.30 -21.16
C LEU A 172 -11.37 -14.75 -21.94
N ALA A 173 -10.19 -14.66 -21.34
CA ALA A 173 -8.94 -15.08 -21.97
C ALA A 173 -8.90 -16.60 -22.21
N ASP A 174 -9.38 -17.40 -21.25
CA ASP A 174 -9.45 -18.84 -21.40
C ASP A 174 -10.50 -19.26 -22.46
N ALA A 175 -11.61 -18.51 -22.57
CA ALA A 175 -12.67 -18.79 -23.51
C ALA A 175 -12.36 -18.36 -24.97
N SER A 176 -11.63 -17.24 -25.15
CA SER A 176 -11.52 -16.59 -26.47
C SER A 176 -10.12 -16.02 -26.77
N GLY A 177 -9.14 -16.29 -25.92
CA GLY A 177 -7.77 -15.77 -26.06
C GLY A 177 -7.61 -14.33 -25.57
N SER A 178 -6.38 -13.81 -25.65
CA SER A 178 -6.02 -12.48 -25.14
C SER A 178 -6.55 -11.31 -25.97
N GLY A 179 -6.80 -11.51 -27.27
CA GLY A 179 -7.25 -10.44 -28.16
C GLY A 179 -8.55 -9.76 -27.72
N PRO A 180 -9.67 -10.49 -27.51
CA PRO A 180 -10.92 -9.94 -27.01
C PRO A 180 -10.78 -9.26 -25.65
N VAL A 181 -9.92 -9.79 -24.76
CA VAL A 181 -9.65 -9.20 -23.45
C VAL A 181 -9.05 -7.80 -23.57
N VAL A 182 -8.07 -7.66 -24.47
CA VAL A 182 -7.43 -6.37 -24.78
C VAL A 182 -8.42 -5.40 -25.43
N ALA A 183 -9.32 -5.89 -26.29
CA ALA A 183 -10.39 -5.06 -26.88
C ALA A 183 -11.33 -4.51 -25.81
N VAL A 184 -11.73 -5.32 -24.82
CA VAL A 184 -12.53 -4.86 -23.67
C VAL A 184 -11.77 -3.82 -22.85
N ALA A 185 -10.47 -4.00 -22.60
CA ALA A 185 -9.64 -3.01 -21.92
C ALA A 185 -9.63 -1.68 -22.68
N ALA A 186 -9.44 -1.72 -24.00
CA ALA A 186 -9.44 -0.54 -24.86
C ALA A 186 -10.79 0.19 -24.84
N LEU A 187 -11.90 -0.54 -24.91
CA LEU A 187 -13.25 0.02 -24.82
C LEU A 187 -13.51 0.68 -23.46
N ALA A 188 -13.06 0.06 -22.36
CA ALA A 188 -13.15 0.64 -21.03
C ALA A 188 -12.35 1.96 -20.93
N TRP A 189 -11.13 2.00 -21.47
CA TRP A 189 -10.33 3.22 -21.50
C TRP A 189 -10.91 4.31 -22.38
N LEU A 190 -11.52 3.96 -23.53
CA LEU A 190 -12.30 4.91 -24.34
C LEU A 190 -13.49 5.46 -23.55
N GLY A 191 -14.21 4.60 -22.84
CA GLY A 191 -15.30 5.01 -21.93
C GLY A 191 -14.81 5.99 -20.85
N ALA A 192 -13.66 5.69 -20.21
CA ALA A 192 -13.05 6.57 -19.24
C ALA A 192 -12.66 7.94 -19.84
N THR A 193 -12.12 7.96 -21.08
CA THR A 193 -11.85 9.18 -21.83
C THR A 193 -13.11 10.02 -22.05
N LEU A 194 -14.18 9.39 -22.55
CA LEU A 194 -15.45 10.08 -22.81
C LEU A 194 -16.07 10.66 -21.54
N LEU A 195 -15.98 9.93 -20.41
CA LEU A 195 -16.39 10.43 -19.11
C LEU A 195 -15.53 11.60 -18.65
N ALA A 196 -14.21 11.55 -18.85
CA ALA A 196 -13.30 12.63 -18.49
C ALA A 196 -13.57 13.93 -19.26
N LEU A 197 -14.03 13.82 -20.50
CA LEU A 197 -14.45 14.98 -21.29
C LEU A 197 -15.72 15.65 -20.76
N ARG A 198 -16.54 14.94 -19.95
CA ARG A 198 -17.75 15.49 -19.29
C ARG A 198 -17.47 16.18 -17.96
N LEU A 199 -16.25 16.10 -17.43
CA LEU A 199 -15.89 16.80 -16.20
C LEU A 199 -16.06 18.32 -16.41
N GLY A 200 -16.95 18.92 -15.60
CA GLY A 200 -17.29 20.33 -15.71
C GLY A 200 -16.28 21.27 -15.07
N SER A 201 -15.61 20.81 -14.00
CA SER A 201 -14.66 21.62 -13.23
C SER A 201 -13.41 21.96 -14.01
N ASP A 202 -12.96 23.22 -13.94
CA ASP A 202 -11.61 23.57 -14.40
C ASP A 202 -10.57 23.09 -13.38
N LEU A 203 -9.95 21.97 -13.70
CA LEU A 203 -8.90 21.33 -12.89
C LEU A 203 -7.52 21.88 -13.29
N ALA A 204 -7.40 23.20 -13.42
CA ALA A 204 -6.14 23.88 -13.70
C ALA A 204 -5.09 23.59 -12.60
N PRO A 205 -3.80 23.64 -12.90
CA PRO A 205 -2.75 23.54 -11.88
C PRO A 205 -2.95 24.57 -10.77
N LEU A 206 -2.63 24.20 -9.51
CA LEU A 206 -2.73 25.13 -8.36
C LEU A 206 -1.68 26.22 -8.41
N THR A 207 -0.50 25.87 -8.89
CA THR A 207 0.64 26.74 -9.08
C THR A 207 0.98 26.73 -10.57
N ILE A 208 1.05 27.90 -11.17
CA ILE A 208 1.70 28.06 -12.48
C ILE A 208 3.18 27.97 -12.14
N PRO A 209 3.92 26.93 -12.60
CA PRO A 209 5.36 26.88 -12.37
C PRO A 209 5.99 28.15 -12.95
N GLU A 210 6.91 28.77 -12.22
CA GLU A 210 7.66 29.88 -12.79
C GLU A 210 8.31 29.42 -14.12
N PRO A 211 8.24 30.23 -15.19
CA PRO A 211 8.70 29.82 -16.52
C PRO A 211 10.15 29.33 -16.55
N ASP A 212 10.96 29.77 -15.59
CA ASP A 212 12.41 29.53 -15.53
C ASP A 212 12.81 28.35 -14.62
N GLU A 213 11.86 27.68 -13.96
CA GLU A 213 12.22 26.50 -13.14
C GLU A 213 12.49 25.30 -14.05
N LEU A 214 13.78 25.11 -14.39
CA LEU A 214 14.25 24.02 -15.24
C LEU A 214 13.81 22.66 -14.66
N LEU A 215 13.28 21.79 -15.52
CA LEU A 215 12.86 20.43 -15.16
C LEU A 215 13.93 19.68 -14.34
N ARG A 216 15.21 19.90 -14.64
CA ARG A 216 16.32 19.31 -13.89
C ARG A 216 16.36 19.70 -12.41
N HIS A 217 15.96 20.94 -12.06
CA HIS A 217 15.92 21.37 -10.65
C HIS A 217 14.80 20.67 -9.89
N GLN A 218 13.65 20.51 -10.51
CA GLN A 218 12.54 19.78 -9.90
C GLN A 218 12.86 18.28 -9.75
N LEU A 219 13.48 17.66 -10.75
CA LEU A 219 13.94 16.26 -10.64
C LEU A 219 14.99 16.11 -9.53
N ARG A 220 15.96 17.05 -9.45
CA ARG A 220 16.94 17.07 -8.35
C ARG A 220 16.26 17.21 -6.98
N ARG A 221 15.24 18.04 -6.88
CA ARG A 221 14.46 18.22 -5.66
C ARG A 221 13.83 16.90 -5.21
N VAL A 222 13.26 16.12 -6.13
CA VAL A 222 12.71 14.79 -5.80
C VAL A 222 13.77 13.84 -5.24
N PHE A 223 14.99 13.83 -5.83
CA PHE A 223 16.09 13.03 -5.28
C PHE A 223 16.50 13.49 -3.88
N VAL A 224 16.55 14.80 -3.64
CA VAL A 224 16.83 15.35 -2.30
C VAL A 224 15.73 14.94 -1.33
N GLU A 225 14.47 15.08 -1.71
CA GLU A 225 13.33 14.69 -0.87
C GLU A 225 13.30 13.19 -0.55
N LEU A 226 13.67 12.32 -1.51
CA LEU A 226 13.84 10.88 -1.26
C LEU A 226 15.01 10.60 -0.30
N SER A 227 16.15 11.29 -0.49
CA SER A 227 17.30 11.17 0.41
C SER A 227 16.95 11.62 1.83
N ASP A 228 16.25 12.74 1.96
CA ASP A 228 15.77 13.25 3.25
C ASP A 228 14.76 12.27 3.88
N GLY A 229 13.85 11.73 3.08
CA GLY A 229 12.91 10.69 3.52
C GLY A 229 13.63 9.44 4.02
N ALA A 230 14.63 8.97 3.29
CA ALA A 230 15.44 7.81 3.67
C ALA A 230 16.25 8.08 4.95
N SER A 231 16.88 9.26 5.06
CA SER A 231 17.63 9.65 6.26
C SER A 231 16.72 9.77 7.49
N THR A 232 15.53 10.34 7.31
CA THR A 232 14.52 10.46 8.38
C THR A 232 14.02 9.08 8.80
N LEU A 233 13.77 8.17 7.84
CA LEU A 233 13.39 6.80 8.13
C LEU A 233 14.46 6.08 8.96
N LEU A 234 15.73 6.17 8.56
CA LEU A 234 16.85 5.54 9.27
C LEU A 234 17.04 6.10 10.69
N ARG A 235 16.65 7.35 10.92
CA ARG A 235 16.66 7.99 12.25
C ARG A 235 15.38 7.76 13.05
N THR A 236 14.40 7.04 12.51
CA THR A 236 13.11 6.75 13.18
C THR A 236 12.95 5.24 13.37
N PRO A 237 13.55 4.65 14.42
CA PRO A 237 13.54 3.19 14.64
C PRO A 237 12.12 2.60 14.67
N ARG A 238 11.13 3.37 15.18
CA ARG A 238 9.72 2.98 15.22
C ARG A 238 9.09 2.75 13.85
N ALA A 239 9.60 3.38 12.79
CA ALA A 239 9.11 3.20 11.42
C ALA A 239 9.82 2.07 10.68
N ILE A 240 11.08 1.75 11.02
CA ILE A 240 11.88 0.73 10.34
C ILE A 240 11.26 -0.66 10.49
N GLY A 241 10.91 -1.06 11.72
CA GLY A 241 10.36 -2.38 12.00
C GLY A 241 9.09 -2.69 11.19
N PRO A 242 8.05 -1.83 11.24
CA PRO A 242 6.84 -1.99 10.43
C PRO A 242 7.11 -2.02 8.93
N ILE A 243 7.96 -1.12 8.40
CA ILE A 243 8.29 -1.09 6.96
C ILE A 243 9.02 -2.35 6.54
N THR A 244 9.94 -2.86 7.35
CA THR A 244 10.64 -4.13 7.06
C THR A 244 9.65 -5.30 7.09
N ALA A 245 8.75 -5.34 8.07
CA ALA A 245 7.74 -6.40 8.15
C ALA A 245 6.88 -6.47 6.87
N ILE A 246 6.34 -5.34 6.42
CA ILE A 246 5.51 -5.32 5.21
C ILE A 246 6.33 -5.55 3.92
N SER A 247 7.62 -5.22 3.92
CA SER A 247 8.53 -5.51 2.79
C SER A 247 8.84 -7.00 2.68
N ILE A 248 9.02 -7.70 3.80
CA ILE A 248 9.15 -9.16 3.85
C ILE A 248 7.85 -9.82 3.39
N ASP A 249 6.70 -9.29 3.81
CA ASP A 249 5.40 -9.75 3.32
C ASP A 249 5.25 -9.56 1.81
N SER A 250 5.60 -8.39 1.29
CA SER A 250 5.60 -8.08 -0.14
C SER A 250 6.49 -9.04 -0.95
N MET A 251 7.68 -9.36 -0.41
CA MET A 251 8.58 -10.32 -1.01
C MET A 251 7.97 -11.73 -1.01
N GLY A 252 7.42 -12.17 0.11
CA GLY A 252 6.73 -13.47 0.21
C GLY A 252 5.56 -13.57 -0.76
N GLN A 253 4.70 -12.56 -0.82
CA GLN A 253 3.59 -12.51 -1.77
C GLN A 253 4.07 -12.53 -3.23
N GLY A 254 5.15 -11.81 -3.57
CA GLY A 254 5.73 -11.83 -4.91
C GLY A 254 6.21 -13.23 -5.30
N ILE A 255 6.89 -13.96 -4.39
CA ILE A 255 7.30 -15.35 -4.60
C ILE A 255 6.07 -16.24 -4.82
N ILE A 256 5.07 -16.18 -3.93
CA ILE A 256 3.88 -17.02 -3.98
C ILE A 256 3.07 -16.80 -5.25
N LEU A 257 2.81 -15.56 -5.66
CA LEU A 257 2.09 -15.26 -6.90
C LEU A 257 2.83 -15.77 -8.13
N THR A 258 4.17 -15.69 -8.13
CA THR A 258 4.99 -16.21 -9.22
C THR A 258 4.99 -17.74 -9.25
N VAL A 259 5.16 -18.40 -8.10
CA VAL A 259 5.08 -19.87 -7.98
C VAL A 259 3.69 -20.37 -8.34
N ALA A 260 2.61 -19.68 -7.91
CA ALA A 260 1.25 -20.05 -8.27
C ALA A 260 1.03 -20.05 -9.79
N ALA A 261 1.58 -19.05 -10.52
CA ALA A 261 1.50 -19.02 -11.97
C ALA A 261 2.19 -20.25 -12.61
N VAL A 262 3.35 -20.68 -12.08
CA VAL A 262 4.05 -21.91 -12.50
C VAL A 262 3.18 -23.14 -12.23
N VAL A 263 2.60 -23.25 -11.03
CA VAL A 263 1.77 -24.39 -10.63
C VAL A 263 0.52 -24.51 -11.52
N PHE A 264 -0.21 -23.43 -11.74
CA PHE A 264 -1.40 -23.46 -12.59
C PHE A 264 -1.06 -23.85 -14.02
N ARG A 265 0.02 -23.30 -14.57
CA ARG A 265 0.41 -23.58 -15.95
C ARG A 265 1.03 -24.96 -16.13
N GLU A 266 2.04 -25.33 -15.34
CA GLU A 266 2.88 -26.52 -15.59
C GLU A 266 2.32 -27.79 -14.94
N GLN A 267 1.76 -27.67 -13.72
CA GLN A 267 1.30 -28.83 -12.97
C GLN A 267 -0.18 -29.10 -13.21
N PHE A 268 -1.02 -28.06 -13.16
CA PHE A 268 -2.47 -28.22 -13.36
C PHE A 268 -2.85 -28.12 -14.85
N LYS A 269 -1.98 -27.56 -15.70
CA LYS A 269 -2.26 -27.29 -17.11
C LYS A 269 -3.51 -26.45 -17.33
N GLU A 270 -3.77 -25.55 -16.41
CA GLU A 270 -4.90 -24.65 -16.42
C GLU A 270 -4.48 -23.27 -16.99
N GLY A 271 -5.47 -22.53 -17.51
CA GLY A 271 -5.26 -21.23 -18.11
C GLY A 271 -5.15 -20.09 -17.10
N VAL A 272 -5.07 -18.89 -17.62
CA VAL A 272 -4.98 -17.65 -16.83
C VAL A 272 -6.27 -17.38 -16.04
N GLY A 273 -7.41 -17.95 -16.43
CA GLY A 273 -8.68 -17.86 -15.70
C GLY A 273 -8.59 -18.45 -14.30
N SER A 274 -7.98 -19.64 -14.15
CA SER A 274 -7.76 -20.25 -12.85
C SER A 274 -6.80 -19.44 -11.98
N TYR A 275 -5.75 -18.85 -12.58
CA TYR A 275 -4.89 -17.92 -11.90
C TYR A 275 -5.64 -16.62 -11.48
N SER A 276 -6.58 -16.15 -12.31
CA SER A 276 -7.40 -14.99 -11.97
C SER A 276 -8.38 -15.27 -10.81
N ASN A 277 -8.87 -16.51 -10.69
CA ASN A 277 -9.66 -16.94 -9.52
C ASN A 277 -8.85 -16.85 -8.22
N LEU A 278 -7.56 -17.24 -8.26
CA LEU A 278 -6.66 -17.12 -7.11
C LEU A 278 -6.48 -15.65 -6.71
N VAL A 279 -6.18 -14.76 -7.67
CA VAL A 279 -6.03 -13.32 -7.41
C VAL A 279 -7.33 -12.72 -6.89
N GLY A 280 -8.47 -13.13 -7.44
CA GLY A 280 -9.81 -12.74 -6.98
C GLY A 280 -10.09 -13.18 -5.54
N ALA A 281 -9.80 -14.43 -5.20
CA ALA A 281 -9.95 -14.94 -3.83
C ALA A 281 -9.08 -14.13 -2.83
N GLY A 282 -7.83 -13.85 -3.18
CA GLY A 282 -6.96 -12.98 -2.38
C GLY A 282 -7.52 -11.57 -2.21
N GLY A 283 -8.06 -10.98 -3.28
CA GLY A 283 -8.71 -9.69 -3.25
C GLY A 283 -9.92 -9.63 -2.31
N VAL A 284 -10.78 -10.64 -2.34
CA VAL A 284 -11.90 -10.79 -1.39
C VAL A 284 -11.38 -10.90 0.05
N GLY A 285 -10.29 -11.66 0.26
CA GLY A 285 -9.62 -11.75 1.55
C GLY A 285 -9.15 -10.39 2.06
N VAL A 286 -8.50 -9.58 1.21
CA VAL A 286 -8.07 -8.21 1.56
C VAL A 286 -9.25 -7.36 2.01
N LEU A 287 -10.37 -7.38 1.28
CA LEU A 287 -11.57 -6.61 1.63
C LEU A 287 -12.14 -7.02 2.99
N MET A 288 -12.25 -8.33 3.23
CA MET A 288 -12.69 -8.83 4.54
C MET A 288 -11.70 -8.45 5.65
N GLY A 289 -10.40 -8.48 5.36
CA GLY A 289 -9.36 -8.05 6.30
C GLY A 289 -9.48 -6.58 6.68
N ILE A 290 -9.76 -5.68 5.72
CA ILE A 290 -9.99 -4.24 5.98
C ILE A 290 -11.22 -4.06 6.89
N VAL A 291 -12.30 -4.81 6.67
CA VAL A 291 -13.52 -4.70 7.49
C VAL A 291 -13.27 -5.21 8.92
N THR A 292 -12.47 -6.26 9.07
CA THR A 292 -12.27 -6.94 10.36
C THR A 292 -11.12 -6.39 11.20
N VAL A 293 -10.17 -5.65 10.59
CA VAL A 293 -8.98 -5.15 11.32
C VAL A 293 -9.34 -4.21 12.47
N GLY A 294 -10.36 -3.35 12.31
CA GLY A 294 -10.81 -2.45 13.38
C GLY A 294 -11.27 -3.22 14.63
N TRP A 295 -12.05 -4.30 14.42
CA TRP A 295 -12.47 -5.19 15.52
C TRP A 295 -11.28 -5.90 16.21
N LEU A 296 -10.21 -6.20 15.45
CA LEU A 296 -8.97 -6.75 16.03
C LEU A 296 -8.22 -5.69 16.86
N GLU A 297 -8.15 -4.44 16.37
CA GLU A 297 -7.47 -3.33 17.08
C GLU A 297 -8.15 -2.96 18.42
N GLU A 298 -9.44 -3.23 18.58
CA GLU A 298 -10.13 -3.08 19.86
C GLU A 298 -9.65 -4.10 20.94
N ARG A 299 -9.08 -5.25 20.54
CA ARG A 299 -8.74 -6.37 21.40
C ARG A 299 -7.25 -6.63 21.57
N TRP A 300 -6.48 -6.30 20.53
CA TRP A 300 -5.05 -6.60 20.48
C TRP A 300 -4.25 -5.38 20.04
N SER A 301 -3.00 -5.28 20.51
CA SER A 301 -2.08 -4.25 20.02
C SER A 301 -1.73 -4.48 18.55
N LYS A 302 -1.41 -3.40 17.84
CA LYS A 302 -1.06 -3.42 16.41
C LYS A 302 0.07 -4.42 16.11
N GLU A 303 1.07 -4.48 16.98
CA GLU A 303 2.22 -5.38 16.84
C GLU A 303 1.80 -6.86 16.92
N ARG A 304 0.86 -7.18 17.85
CA ARG A 304 0.32 -8.54 17.97
C ARG A 304 -0.55 -8.92 16.78
N ILE A 305 -1.32 -7.96 16.24
CA ILE A 305 -2.11 -8.18 15.01
C ILE A 305 -1.19 -8.49 13.84
N ILE A 306 -0.11 -7.71 13.64
CA ILE A 306 0.87 -7.94 12.58
C ILE A 306 1.50 -9.33 12.74
N ALA A 307 1.98 -9.69 13.94
CA ALA A 307 2.58 -10.98 14.21
C ALA A 307 1.59 -12.14 13.99
N GLY A 308 0.36 -12.04 14.50
CA GLY A 308 -0.70 -13.01 14.30
C GLY A 308 -1.05 -13.21 12.83
N ALA A 309 -1.08 -12.12 12.05
CA ALA A 309 -1.33 -12.18 10.62
C ALA A 309 -0.20 -12.90 9.84
N PHE A 310 1.06 -12.78 10.27
CA PHE A 310 2.16 -13.57 9.70
C PHE A 310 2.00 -15.06 10.01
N VAL A 311 1.57 -15.44 11.22
CA VAL A 311 1.29 -16.85 11.56
C VAL A 311 0.12 -17.38 10.74
N VAL A 312 -1.00 -16.64 10.69
CA VAL A 312 -2.21 -17.06 9.95
C VAL A 312 -1.90 -17.25 8.46
N GLY A 313 -1.25 -16.27 7.85
CA GLY A 313 -0.83 -16.35 6.44
C GLY A 313 0.19 -17.48 6.21
N GLY A 314 1.17 -17.62 7.10
CA GLY A 314 2.15 -18.70 7.05
C GLY A 314 1.53 -20.09 7.15
N CYS A 315 0.64 -20.32 8.11
CA CYS A 315 -0.06 -21.59 8.26
C CYS A 315 -0.93 -21.94 7.04
N ALA A 316 -1.62 -20.95 6.46
CA ALA A 316 -2.39 -21.15 5.24
C ALA A 316 -1.50 -21.56 4.05
N LEU A 317 -0.35 -20.91 3.88
CA LEU A 317 0.63 -21.27 2.87
C LEU A 317 1.21 -22.66 3.10
N LEU A 318 1.51 -23.03 4.35
CA LEU A 318 2.00 -24.37 4.69
C LEU A 318 0.97 -25.44 4.35
N GLY A 319 -0.30 -25.19 4.67
CA GLY A 319 -1.40 -26.08 4.29
C GLY A 319 -1.49 -26.28 2.77
N ALA A 320 -1.36 -25.19 1.99
CA ALA A 320 -1.33 -25.27 0.53
C ALA A 320 -0.08 -26.00 0.01
N ALA A 321 1.09 -25.84 0.65
CA ALA A 321 2.31 -26.54 0.28
C ALA A 321 2.20 -28.05 0.52
N LEU A 322 1.53 -28.48 1.61
CA LEU A 322 1.35 -29.90 1.94
C LEU A 322 0.28 -30.56 1.05
N TYR A 323 -0.76 -29.82 0.69
CA TYR A 323 -1.87 -30.29 -0.14
C TYR A 323 -2.06 -29.36 -1.32
N LEU A 324 -1.24 -29.51 -2.36
CA LEU A 324 -1.28 -28.66 -3.54
C LEU A 324 -2.44 -29.06 -4.46
N ARG A 325 -3.64 -28.56 -4.15
CA ARG A 325 -4.87 -28.72 -4.96
C ARG A 325 -5.47 -27.35 -5.27
N GLY A 326 -6.20 -27.23 -6.37
CA GLY A 326 -6.80 -25.97 -6.79
C GLY A 326 -7.57 -25.24 -5.67
N TRP A 327 -8.45 -25.96 -4.96
CA TRP A 327 -9.23 -25.38 -3.88
C TRP A 327 -8.39 -24.95 -2.65
N THR A 328 -7.31 -25.69 -2.30
CA THR A 328 -6.44 -25.32 -1.16
C THR A 328 -5.66 -24.06 -1.47
N ILE A 329 -5.25 -23.88 -2.72
CA ILE A 329 -4.56 -22.66 -3.19
C ILE A 329 -5.51 -21.47 -3.13
N LEU A 330 -6.79 -21.63 -3.52
CA LEU A 330 -7.80 -20.56 -3.43
C LEU A 330 -8.06 -20.14 -1.97
N VAL A 331 -8.22 -21.11 -1.07
CA VAL A 331 -8.40 -20.85 0.36
C VAL A 331 -7.17 -20.17 0.95
N ALA A 332 -5.97 -20.64 0.62
CA ALA A 332 -4.74 -20.03 1.08
C ALA A 332 -4.60 -18.58 0.55
N SER A 333 -4.95 -18.34 -0.71
CA SER A 333 -4.94 -16.99 -1.29
C SER A 333 -5.90 -16.05 -0.55
N PHE A 334 -7.11 -16.50 -0.26
CA PHE A 334 -8.08 -15.74 0.52
C PHE A 334 -7.53 -15.38 1.91
N VAL A 335 -6.98 -16.38 2.64
CA VAL A 335 -6.42 -16.18 3.98
C VAL A 335 -5.19 -15.27 3.95
N VAL A 336 -4.32 -15.41 2.96
CA VAL A 336 -3.14 -14.54 2.77
C VAL A 336 -3.57 -13.10 2.47
N GLY A 337 -4.62 -12.92 1.64
CA GLY A 337 -5.20 -11.61 1.37
C GLY A 337 -5.77 -10.95 2.63
N LEU A 338 -6.52 -11.69 3.43
CA LEU A 338 -7.05 -11.25 4.73
C LEU A 338 -5.90 -10.86 5.68
N ALA A 339 -4.88 -11.73 5.80
CA ALA A 339 -3.70 -11.49 6.61
C ALA A 339 -2.88 -10.28 6.11
N PHE A 340 -2.86 -10.03 4.81
CA PHE A 340 -2.22 -8.82 4.25
C PHE A 340 -2.86 -7.54 4.79
N ALA A 341 -4.19 -7.42 4.78
CA ALA A 341 -4.87 -6.25 5.31
C ALA A 341 -4.62 -6.08 6.82
N TRP A 342 -4.61 -7.18 7.59
CA TRP A 342 -4.27 -7.17 9.02
C TRP A 342 -2.82 -6.78 9.31
N LYS A 343 -1.92 -6.88 8.34
CA LYS A 343 -0.55 -6.35 8.43
C LYS A 343 -0.48 -4.91 7.94
N LYS A 344 -1.02 -4.64 6.76
CA LYS A 344 -0.85 -3.36 6.06
C LYS A 344 -1.48 -2.19 6.80
N VAL A 345 -2.71 -2.33 7.31
CA VAL A 345 -3.42 -1.25 8.00
C VAL A 345 -2.72 -0.84 9.30
N PRO A 346 -2.36 -1.76 10.22
CA PRO A 346 -1.61 -1.39 11.42
C PRO A 346 -0.21 -0.85 11.11
N VAL A 347 0.50 -1.42 10.12
CA VAL A 347 1.83 -0.92 9.70
C VAL A 347 1.73 0.54 9.25
N ASP A 348 0.79 0.86 8.34
CA ASP A 348 0.62 2.22 7.85
C ASP A 348 0.28 3.19 9.00
N THR A 349 -0.55 2.75 9.95
CA THR A 349 -0.92 3.55 11.12
C THR A 349 0.29 3.83 12.03
N ILE A 350 1.13 2.82 12.31
CA ILE A 350 2.34 2.97 13.13
C ILE A 350 3.33 3.92 12.42
N VAL A 351 3.57 3.72 11.13
CA VAL A 351 4.49 4.56 10.35
C VAL A 351 4.01 6.01 10.33
N GLN A 352 2.71 6.25 10.04
CA GLN A 352 2.12 7.59 10.05
C GLN A 352 2.24 8.27 11.41
N GLY A 353 1.96 7.54 12.48
CA GLY A 353 2.03 8.06 13.86
C GLY A 353 3.46 8.30 14.37
N SER A 354 4.47 7.67 13.74
CA SER A 354 5.88 7.80 14.15
C SER A 354 6.61 8.96 13.49
N LEU A 355 6.00 9.62 12.50
CA LEU A 355 6.64 10.62 11.66
C LEU A 355 6.06 12.01 11.86
N PRO A 356 6.90 13.08 11.88
CA PRO A 356 6.44 14.45 11.81
C PRO A 356 5.64 14.69 10.50
N ASP A 357 4.60 15.54 10.56
CA ASP A 357 3.70 15.81 9.43
C ASP A 357 4.42 16.21 8.14
N GLY A 358 5.45 17.05 8.23
CA GLY A 358 6.22 17.53 7.07
C GLY A 358 7.07 16.45 6.37
N TYR A 359 7.33 15.30 7.02
CA TYR A 359 8.16 14.22 6.47
C TYR A 359 7.35 13.00 6.02
N ARG A 360 6.05 12.91 6.38
CA ARG A 360 5.21 11.75 6.04
C ARG A 360 5.26 11.42 4.55
N GLY A 361 5.02 12.39 3.68
CA GLY A 361 5.02 12.16 2.23
C GLY A 361 6.37 11.64 1.71
N ARG A 362 7.49 12.19 2.20
CA ARG A 362 8.85 11.77 1.78
C ARG A 362 9.17 10.35 2.22
N VAL A 363 8.84 10.00 3.46
CA VAL A 363 9.08 8.65 3.99
C VAL A 363 8.16 7.63 3.31
N PHE A 364 6.89 7.98 3.05
CA PHE A 364 5.99 7.09 2.31
C PHE A 364 6.44 6.85 0.86
N SER A 365 7.07 7.84 0.21
CA SER A 365 7.68 7.65 -1.11
C SER A 365 8.83 6.63 -1.06
N VAL A 366 9.68 6.69 -0.03
CA VAL A 366 10.75 5.69 0.20
C VAL A 366 10.15 4.32 0.50
N TYR A 367 9.13 4.27 1.35
CA TYR A 367 8.40 3.05 1.68
C TYR A 367 7.82 2.37 0.43
N ASP A 368 7.16 3.11 -0.45
CA ASP A 368 6.62 2.59 -1.70
C ASP A 368 7.72 2.01 -2.60
N VAL A 369 8.88 2.68 -2.68
CA VAL A 369 10.04 2.17 -3.44
C VAL A 369 10.54 0.86 -2.83
N VAL A 370 10.78 0.79 -1.52
CA VAL A 370 11.26 -0.42 -0.83
C VAL A 370 10.28 -1.58 -1.01
N TYR A 371 8.98 -1.31 -0.84
CA TYR A 371 7.91 -2.29 -1.02
C TYR A 371 7.88 -2.89 -2.44
N ASN A 372 8.01 -2.05 -3.48
CA ASN A 372 8.00 -2.52 -4.87
C ASN A 372 9.33 -3.19 -5.26
N VAL A 373 10.46 -2.72 -4.76
CA VAL A 373 11.77 -3.38 -4.95
C VAL A 373 11.74 -4.79 -4.34
N ALA A 374 11.16 -4.95 -3.14
CA ALA A 374 10.99 -6.26 -2.52
C ALA A 374 10.21 -7.24 -3.42
N ARG A 375 9.18 -6.77 -4.13
CA ARG A 375 8.42 -7.59 -5.10
C ARG A 375 9.24 -7.97 -6.33
N ILE A 376 10.07 -7.07 -6.84
CA ILE A 376 10.97 -7.37 -7.98
C ILE A 376 12.01 -8.40 -7.57
N LEU A 377 12.63 -8.23 -6.40
CA LEU A 377 13.58 -9.18 -5.84
C LEU A 377 12.95 -10.56 -5.60
N ALA A 378 11.69 -10.59 -5.15
CA ALA A 378 10.93 -11.81 -5.00
C ALA A 378 10.83 -12.61 -6.29
N ALA A 379 10.48 -11.95 -7.40
CA ALA A 379 10.40 -12.59 -8.70
C ALA A 379 11.77 -13.11 -9.18
N ALA A 380 12.85 -12.37 -8.89
CA ALA A 380 14.21 -12.82 -9.17
C ALA A 380 14.61 -14.05 -8.34
N LEU A 381 14.20 -14.10 -7.06
CA LEU A 381 14.48 -15.23 -6.16
C LEU A 381 13.78 -16.52 -6.59
N VAL A 382 12.66 -16.46 -7.28
CA VAL A 382 11.98 -17.65 -7.79
C VAL A 382 12.84 -18.40 -8.81
N ILE A 383 13.72 -17.69 -9.55
CA ILE A 383 14.61 -18.29 -10.57
C ILE A 383 15.49 -19.40 -9.97
N PRO A 384 16.24 -19.18 -8.88
CA PRO A 384 17.02 -20.26 -8.24
C PRO A 384 16.19 -21.14 -7.29
N LEU A 385 15.14 -20.63 -6.65
CA LEU A 385 14.40 -21.35 -5.61
C LEU A 385 13.57 -22.50 -6.17
N VAL A 386 12.85 -22.28 -7.27
CA VAL A 386 11.96 -23.31 -7.84
C VAL A 386 12.76 -24.50 -8.39
N PRO A 387 13.87 -24.33 -9.14
CA PRO A 387 14.70 -25.47 -9.53
C PRO A 387 15.33 -26.20 -8.35
N ALA A 388 15.73 -25.48 -7.27
CA ALA A 388 16.40 -26.07 -6.13
C ALA A 388 15.47 -26.82 -5.15
N LEU A 389 14.28 -26.26 -4.88
CA LEU A 389 13.37 -26.74 -3.83
C LEU A 389 12.04 -27.28 -4.39
N GLY A 390 11.79 -27.13 -5.67
CA GLY A 390 10.49 -27.34 -6.28
C GLY A 390 9.46 -26.29 -5.83
N THR A 391 8.26 -26.37 -6.39
CA THR A 391 7.16 -25.47 -6.05
C THR A 391 6.69 -25.63 -4.60
N HIS A 392 6.52 -26.88 -4.13
CA HIS A 392 6.15 -27.19 -2.75
C HIS A 392 7.16 -26.66 -1.73
N GLY A 393 8.46 -26.95 -1.96
CA GLY A 393 9.53 -26.52 -1.07
C GLY A 393 9.67 -24.99 -1.02
N THR A 394 9.46 -24.30 -2.14
CA THR A 394 9.51 -22.83 -2.19
C THR A 394 8.36 -22.21 -1.39
N VAL A 395 7.13 -22.73 -1.53
CA VAL A 395 5.97 -22.27 -0.74
C VAL A 395 6.18 -22.57 0.75
N ALA A 396 6.66 -23.77 1.09
CA ALA A 396 6.98 -24.14 2.47
C ALA A 396 8.05 -23.24 3.08
N LEU A 397 9.11 -22.89 2.33
CA LEU A 397 10.13 -21.95 2.80
C LEU A 397 9.56 -20.58 3.15
N VAL A 398 8.74 -19.99 2.27
CA VAL A 398 8.08 -18.70 2.55
C VAL A 398 7.18 -18.81 3.76
N SER A 399 6.41 -19.89 3.89
CA SER A 399 5.57 -20.18 5.05
C SER A 399 6.38 -20.21 6.34
N LEU A 400 7.47 -20.96 6.38
CA LEU A 400 8.34 -21.09 7.54
C LEU A 400 9.00 -19.75 7.91
N VAL A 401 9.42 -18.95 6.92
CA VAL A 401 9.93 -17.60 7.14
C VAL A 401 8.86 -16.74 7.81
N PHE A 402 7.61 -16.76 7.33
CA PHE A 402 6.52 -15.99 7.93
C PHE A 402 6.26 -16.41 9.37
N ILE A 403 6.17 -17.70 9.64
CA ILE A 403 5.94 -18.23 10.99
C ILE A 403 7.11 -17.94 11.94
N ALA A 404 8.35 -18.13 11.47
CA ALA A 404 9.54 -17.87 12.28
C ALA A 404 9.78 -16.39 12.57
N TRP A 405 9.34 -15.52 11.66
CA TRP A 405 9.45 -14.06 11.81
C TRP A 405 8.44 -13.49 12.82
N ALA A 406 7.28 -14.11 12.94
CA ALA A 406 6.17 -13.63 13.77
C ALA A 406 6.54 -13.32 15.24
N PRO A 407 7.27 -14.18 15.99
CA PRO A 407 7.61 -13.92 17.40
C PRO A 407 8.63 -12.79 17.58
N VAL A 408 9.39 -12.44 16.53
CA VAL A 408 10.38 -11.36 16.57
C VAL A 408 9.71 -9.99 16.44
N LEU A 409 8.62 -9.91 15.67
CA LEU A 409 7.95 -8.66 15.30
C LEU A 409 7.47 -7.82 16.49
N PRO A 410 6.76 -8.36 17.50
CA PRO A 410 6.28 -7.53 18.61
C PRO A 410 7.41 -6.87 19.39
N ARG A 411 8.55 -7.56 19.55
CA ARG A 411 9.73 -7.01 20.23
C ARG A 411 10.44 -5.96 19.37
N TRP A 412 10.46 -6.17 18.07
CA TRP A 412 11.16 -5.27 17.14
C TRP A 412 10.34 -4.03 16.79
N ILE A 413 9.01 -4.15 16.63
CA ILE A 413 8.11 -3.03 16.36
C ILE A 413 7.77 -2.29 17.67
N GLY A 414 7.54 -3.04 18.76
CA GLY A 414 7.06 -2.54 20.06
C GLY A 414 8.15 -2.16 21.04
N GLY A 415 9.43 -2.38 20.72
CA GLY A 415 10.55 -2.19 21.66
C GLY A 415 10.69 -0.78 22.25
N ILE A 416 9.89 0.18 21.82
CA ILE A 416 9.80 1.54 22.36
C ILE A 416 8.33 1.91 22.73
N ALA A 417 7.34 1.07 22.42
CA ALA A 417 5.91 1.40 22.57
C ALA A 417 5.28 1.01 23.91
N ASP A 418 5.90 0.16 24.72
CA ASP A 418 5.37 -0.23 26.04
C ASP A 418 6.13 0.51 27.17
N VAL A 419 6.25 1.82 27.01
CA VAL A 419 6.74 2.69 28.06
C VAL A 419 5.61 2.88 29.06
N ARG A 420 5.69 2.19 30.19
CA ARG A 420 4.81 2.45 31.35
C ARG A 420 5.49 3.42 32.30
N ILE A 421 4.81 4.53 32.53
CA ILE A 421 5.26 5.48 33.56
C ILE A 421 4.81 4.95 34.91
N VAL A 422 5.77 4.78 35.81
CA VAL A 422 5.52 4.35 37.18
C VAL A 422 5.46 5.60 38.04
N PHE A 423 4.35 5.75 38.78
CA PHE A 423 4.09 6.89 39.64
C PHE A 423 4.27 6.49 41.09
N SER A 424 4.83 7.39 41.91
CA SER A 424 4.80 7.23 43.34
C SER A 424 3.43 7.67 43.87
N GLU A 425 2.73 6.79 44.55
CA GLU A 425 1.52 7.12 45.32
C GLU A 425 1.93 7.91 46.57
N GLY A 426 1.86 9.23 46.50
CA GLY A 426 2.00 10.11 47.65
C GLY A 426 0.65 10.32 48.34
N ALA A 427 0.65 10.64 49.64
CA ALA A 427 -0.55 10.90 50.46
C ALA A 427 -1.40 12.12 50.03
N ARG A 428 -1.02 12.83 49.00
CA ARG A 428 -1.79 13.85 48.25
C ARG A 428 -1.87 13.39 46.82
N ALA A 429 -3.04 13.17 46.32
CA ALA A 429 -3.46 12.70 44.98
C ALA A 429 -2.72 13.26 43.74
N GLU A 430 -1.45 13.61 43.84
CA GLU A 430 -0.56 14.02 42.76
C GLU A 430 0.31 12.85 42.35
N GLU A 431 -0.01 12.26 41.22
CA GLU A 431 0.79 11.21 40.58
C GLU A 431 2.08 11.85 40.05
N TRP A 432 3.22 11.61 40.67
CA TRP A 432 4.54 12.03 40.18
C TRP A 432 5.23 10.86 39.49
N PRO A 433 5.71 11.01 38.25
CA PRO A 433 6.53 10.01 37.58
C PRO A 433 7.84 9.82 38.33
N HIS A 434 8.18 8.60 38.76
CA HIS A 434 9.47 8.31 39.40
C HIS A 434 10.28 7.28 38.61
N ALA A 435 9.66 6.50 37.74
CA ALA A 435 10.36 5.58 36.88
C ALA A 435 9.60 5.40 35.54
N VAL A 436 10.32 4.98 34.56
CA VAL A 436 9.79 4.55 33.24
C VAL A 436 10.11 3.06 33.11
N ARG A 437 9.11 2.25 32.79
CA ARG A 437 9.27 0.82 32.57
C ARG A 437 9.20 0.52 31.07
N TRP A 438 10.25 -0.13 30.58
CA TRP A 438 10.38 -0.59 29.18
C TRP A 438 10.35 -2.13 29.17
N GLY A 439 9.19 -2.73 28.93
CA GLY A 439 9.05 -4.18 29.06
C GLY A 439 9.36 -4.69 30.45
N ALA A 440 10.50 -5.37 30.65
CA ALA A 440 10.94 -5.89 31.95
C ALA A 440 11.93 -4.96 32.68
N ALA A 441 12.50 -3.97 32.02
CA ALA A 441 13.44 -3.03 32.63
C ALA A 441 12.67 -1.81 33.18
N GLU A 442 13.07 -1.39 34.39
CA GLU A 442 12.55 -0.21 35.04
C GLU A 442 13.71 0.75 35.33
N GLU A 443 13.57 2.00 34.89
CA GLU A 443 14.58 3.03 35.00
C GLU A 443 14.00 4.24 35.73
N SER A 444 14.72 4.74 36.75
CA SER A 444 14.30 5.93 37.48
C SER A 444 14.45 7.17 36.61
N VAL A 445 13.48 8.08 36.70
CA VAL A 445 13.46 9.34 35.95
C VAL A 445 13.41 10.53 36.86
N GLU A 446 13.99 11.64 36.42
CA GLU A 446 13.86 12.94 37.03
C GLU A 446 12.85 13.79 36.27
N VAL A 447 11.92 14.42 36.99
CA VAL A 447 10.92 15.31 36.35
C VAL A 447 11.55 16.70 36.20
N LEU A 448 11.86 17.07 34.95
CA LEU A 448 12.43 18.36 34.59
C LEU A 448 11.40 19.48 34.56
N LYS A 449 10.19 19.17 34.07
CA LYS A 449 9.13 20.15 33.89
C LYS A 449 7.76 19.49 33.88
N THR A 450 6.75 20.19 34.40
CA THR A 450 5.33 19.83 34.26
C THR A 450 4.55 21.00 33.70
N TRP A 451 3.55 20.72 32.78
CA TRP A 451 2.67 21.75 32.24
C TRP A 451 1.33 21.13 31.84
N LEU A 452 0.34 22.01 31.67
CA LEU A 452 -0.96 21.66 31.08
C LEU A 452 -0.98 22.20 29.65
N GLU A 453 -1.40 21.36 28.71
CA GLU A 453 -1.55 21.70 27.29
C GLU A 453 -2.98 21.43 26.87
N GLU A 454 -3.58 22.33 26.10
CA GLU A 454 -4.86 22.07 25.45
C GLU A 454 -4.63 21.75 23.99
N ARG A 455 -4.95 20.51 23.60
CA ARG A 455 -4.80 20.01 22.24
C ARG A 455 -6.12 19.45 21.75
N ASN A 456 -6.65 20.01 20.66
CA ASN A 456 -7.95 19.63 20.08
C ASN A 456 -9.12 19.70 21.11
N GLY A 457 -9.15 20.72 21.96
CA GLY A 457 -10.20 20.88 22.98
C GLY A 457 -10.10 19.93 24.18
N VAL A 458 -9.01 19.13 24.26
CA VAL A 458 -8.76 18.22 25.39
C VAL A 458 -7.57 18.74 26.20
N ARG A 459 -7.80 19.05 27.49
CA ARG A 459 -6.74 19.35 28.43
C ARG A 459 -5.90 18.10 28.71
N ARG A 460 -4.58 18.24 28.60
CA ARG A 460 -3.60 17.17 28.83
C ARG A 460 -2.60 17.62 29.90
N ARG A 461 -2.30 16.74 30.83
CA ARG A 461 -1.20 16.90 31.78
C ARG A 461 0.07 16.34 31.16
N CYS A 462 1.11 17.14 31.05
CA CYS A 462 2.37 16.82 30.40
C CYS A 462 3.52 16.86 31.41
N PHE A 463 4.46 15.92 31.27
CA PHE A 463 5.71 15.89 32.03
C PHE A 463 6.89 15.79 31.05
N ARG A 464 7.97 16.48 31.38
CA ARG A 464 9.29 16.28 30.79
C ARG A 464 10.15 15.51 31.74
N LEU A 465 10.58 14.33 31.33
CA LEU A 465 11.33 13.38 32.14
C LEU A 465 12.75 13.26 31.59
N SER A 466 13.76 13.23 32.48
CA SER A 466 15.14 12.89 32.11
C SER A 466 15.47 11.49 32.64
N LEU A 467 16.03 10.67 31.77
CA LEU A 467 16.57 9.35 32.10
C LEU A 467 18.04 9.48 32.55
N ARG A 468 18.58 8.42 33.16
CA ARG A 468 19.98 8.40 33.63
C ARG A 468 21.02 8.51 32.50
N ASP A 469 20.66 8.09 31.28
CA ASP A 469 21.51 8.19 30.10
C ASP A 469 21.49 9.58 29.45
N GLY A 470 20.73 10.54 29.99
CA GLY A 470 20.55 11.88 29.46
C GLY A 470 19.42 12.00 28.43
N THR A 471 18.70 10.92 28.14
CA THR A 471 17.53 10.97 27.23
C THR A 471 16.40 11.75 27.89
N VAL A 472 15.79 12.67 27.16
CA VAL A 472 14.67 13.48 27.62
C VAL A 472 13.38 13.05 26.93
N LEU A 473 12.36 12.65 27.71
CA LEU A 473 11.06 12.23 27.25
C LEU A 473 9.98 13.23 27.62
N ASP A 474 9.18 13.65 26.67
CA ASP A 474 7.93 14.37 26.91
C ASP A 474 6.77 13.37 26.92
N VAL A 475 6.04 13.30 28.02
CA VAL A 475 4.91 12.38 28.19
C VAL A 475 3.64 13.15 28.52
N SER A 476 2.50 12.71 28.01
CA SER A 476 1.22 13.37 28.27
C SER A 476 0.06 12.40 28.49
N ARG A 477 -0.96 12.86 29.22
CA ARG A 477 -2.24 12.16 29.40
C ARG A 477 -3.39 13.16 29.42
N PRO A 478 -4.60 12.82 28.93
CA PRO A 478 -5.79 13.65 29.17
C PRO A 478 -6.01 13.90 30.66
N ASP A 479 -6.36 15.13 31.03
CA ASP A 479 -6.55 15.52 32.45
C ASP A 479 -7.74 14.78 33.09
N ALA A 480 -8.71 14.37 32.27
CA ALA A 480 -9.86 13.56 32.69
C ALA A 480 -9.52 12.07 32.94
N GLY A 481 -8.25 11.66 32.80
CA GLY A 481 -7.79 10.29 32.93
C GLY A 481 -7.56 9.62 31.56
N GLY A 482 -6.84 8.50 31.57
CA GLY A 482 -6.51 7.74 30.34
C GLY A 482 -5.09 7.20 30.36
N VAL A 483 -4.65 6.67 29.22
CA VAL A 483 -3.30 6.09 29.05
C VAL A 483 -2.30 7.22 28.84
N TRP A 484 -1.11 7.10 29.45
CA TRP A 484 0.01 7.97 29.20
C TRP A 484 0.60 7.69 27.83
N THR A 485 0.87 8.75 27.08
CA THR A 485 1.52 8.68 25.79
C THR A 485 2.86 9.40 25.82
N VAL A 486 3.87 8.84 25.17
CA VAL A 486 5.16 9.51 24.95
C VAL A 486 5.00 10.39 23.73
N ASP A 487 5.09 11.71 23.91
CA ASP A 487 4.85 12.69 22.85
C ASP A 487 6.14 13.09 22.11
N ARG A 488 7.30 13.00 22.77
CA ARG A 488 8.58 13.41 22.19
C ARG A 488 9.77 12.78 22.93
N GLU A 489 10.73 12.28 22.16
CA GLU A 489 12.08 11.96 22.60
C GLU A 489 13.00 13.09 22.10
N ARG A 490 13.72 13.78 22.98
CA ARG A 490 14.74 14.76 22.62
C ARG A 490 16.10 14.27 23.08
N ASP A 491 17.01 14.10 22.15
CA ASP A 491 18.43 13.96 22.42
C ASP A 491 19.00 15.37 22.69
N ASP A 492 19.07 15.77 23.94
CA ASP A 492 19.59 17.10 24.36
C ASP A 492 21.11 17.05 24.58
N GLN A 493 21.85 16.55 23.58
CA GLN A 493 23.30 16.74 23.52
C GLN A 493 23.71 17.93 22.66
N ARG A 494 23.09 19.09 22.78
CA ARG A 494 23.67 20.39 22.35
C ARG A 494 22.79 21.51 22.85
N THR A 495 23.18 22.12 23.93
CA THR A 495 23.28 23.55 24.24
C THR A 495 23.15 23.79 25.73
N LEU A 496 24.26 23.91 26.39
CA LEU A 496 24.41 24.84 27.51
C LEU A 496 25.55 25.77 27.12
N PRO A 497 25.41 27.09 27.38
CA PRO A 497 26.38 28.09 27.00
C PRO A 497 27.71 27.97 27.77
#